data_ae39a00cf3a2d7a4269c92654b4d5b29
#
_entry.id   ae39a00cf3a2d7a4269c92654b4d5b29
#
_cell.length_a   1.000
_cell.length_b   1.000
_cell.length_c   1.000
_cell.angle_alpha   90.00
_cell.angle_beta   90.00
_cell.angle_gamma   90.00
#
_symmetry.space_group_name_H-M   'P 1'
#
loop_
_entity.id
_entity.type
_entity.pdbx_description
1 polymer ?
#
loop_
_entity_poly.entity_id
_entity_poly.type
_entity_poly.pdbx_seq_one_letter_code
_entity_poly.pdbx_strand_id
1 'polypeptide(L)'
;AQRIADRPEKFIVFCDDLSFEFGEGGYKALKAILDGSVASTGDNLLVYATSNRRHLMPEKMQDNLASSMDEDGELHPAETIEEKMSLSERFGLWLSFYPFSQKEYLAVAEGWTKHFGGEISDRWQTEALQFALQRGSRSGRVAYQFARDWAGRTHLEAEHDN
;
A
#
# COMPACT_ATOMS: atom_id res chain seq x y z
N ALA A 1 -20.49 11.02 5.72
CA ALA A 1 -20.65 10.53 7.09
C ALA A 1 -22.09 10.79 7.59
N GLN A 2 -22.61 12.03 7.63
CA GLN A 2 -23.94 12.38 8.16
C GLN A 2 -25.11 11.56 7.58
N ARG A 3 -25.05 11.18 6.28
CA ARG A 3 -26.14 10.41 5.65
C ARG A 3 -26.20 8.93 6.06
N ILE A 4 -25.19 8.41 6.73
CA ILE A 4 -25.07 7.01 7.13
C ILE A 4 -25.07 6.82 8.65
N ALA A 5 -24.94 7.89 9.42
CA ALA A 5 -24.83 7.82 10.88
C ALA A 5 -26.05 7.16 11.55
N ASP A 6 -27.26 7.46 11.05
CA ASP A 6 -28.52 6.94 11.60
C ASP A 6 -29.00 5.62 10.98
N ARG A 7 -28.16 5.00 10.16
CA ARG A 7 -28.51 3.75 9.50
C ARG A 7 -28.10 2.54 10.32
N PRO A 8 -28.90 1.46 10.30
CA PRO A 8 -28.56 0.24 11.05
C PRO A 8 -27.45 -0.59 10.38
N GLU A 9 -27.17 -0.33 9.10
CA GLU A 9 -26.14 -1.04 8.36
C GLU A 9 -24.73 -0.61 8.79
N LYS A 10 -23.76 -1.52 8.73
CA LYS A 10 -22.36 -1.22 8.94
C LYS A 10 -21.71 -0.81 7.63
N PHE A 11 -20.91 0.23 7.67
CA PHE A 11 -20.24 0.82 6.51
C PHE A 11 -18.73 0.72 6.65
N ILE A 12 -18.05 0.48 5.54
CA ILE A 12 -16.59 0.59 5.42
C ILE A 12 -16.29 1.70 4.42
N VAL A 13 -15.55 2.71 4.87
CA VAL A 13 -14.95 3.70 3.99
C VAL A 13 -13.52 3.25 3.68
N PHE A 14 -13.23 3.02 2.41
CA PHE A 14 -11.91 2.64 1.94
C PHE A 14 -11.26 3.82 1.23
N CYS A 15 -10.13 4.29 1.76
CA CYS A 15 -9.32 5.38 1.22
C CYS A 15 -8.05 4.77 0.61
N ASP A 16 -8.07 4.54 -0.71
CA ASP A 16 -6.89 3.98 -1.40
C ASP A 16 -5.87 5.06 -1.71
N ASP A 17 -4.59 4.70 -1.55
CA ASP A 17 -3.42 5.56 -1.83
C ASP A 17 -3.51 6.94 -1.14
N LEU A 18 -3.80 6.92 0.17
CA LEU A 18 -3.88 8.14 0.96
C LEU A 18 -2.53 8.86 0.92
N SER A 19 -2.47 9.94 0.14
CA SER A 19 -1.33 10.84 0.08
C SER A 19 -1.73 12.21 0.62
N PHE A 20 -0.84 12.86 1.35
CA PHE A 20 -1.07 14.20 1.91
C PHE A 20 -0.96 15.33 0.88
N GLU A 21 -0.81 14.98 -0.40
CA GLU A 21 -0.92 15.91 -1.53
C GLU A 21 -2.38 16.21 -1.91
N PHE A 22 -3.34 15.45 -1.38
CA PHE A 22 -4.74 15.87 -1.41
C PHE A 22 -4.84 17.19 -0.65
N GLY A 23 -5.20 18.27 -1.35
CA GLY A 23 -5.29 19.60 -0.80
C GLY A 23 -6.05 19.62 0.54
N GLU A 24 -5.83 20.62 1.36
CA GLU A 24 -6.31 20.75 2.76
C GLU A 24 -7.74 20.25 3.04
N GLY A 25 -8.63 20.30 2.04
CA GLY A 25 -10.03 19.90 2.18
C GLY A 25 -10.23 18.39 2.41
N GLY A 26 -9.48 17.54 1.71
CA GLY A 26 -9.60 16.07 1.86
C GLY A 26 -9.07 15.59 3.20
N TYR A 27 -7.95 16.15 3.63
CA TYR A 27 -7.34 15.87 4.92
C TYR A 27 -8.26 16.26 6.09
N LYS A 28 -8.79 17.49 6.08
CA LYS A 28 -9.71 17.99 7.11
C LYS A 28 -10.99 17.15 7.19
N ALA A 29 -11.51 16.69 6.05
CA ALA A 29 -12.68 15.83 6.01
C ALA A 29 -12.39 14.44 6.64
N LEU A 30 -11.24 13.82 6.32
CA LEU A 30 -10.85 12.54 6.88
C LEU A 30 -10.59 12.64 8.39
N LYS A 31 -9.89 13.70 8.82
CA LYS A 31 -9.65 13.99 10.24
C LYS A 31 -10.97 14.12 11.01
N ALA A 32 -11.93 14.87 10.47
CA ALA A 32 -13.25 15.03 11.08
C ALA A 32 -14.03 13.69 11.19
N ILE A 33 -13.87 12.79 10.22
CA ILE A 33 -14.49 11.46 10.27
C ILE A 33 -13.81 10.60 11.34
N LEU A 34 -12.48 10.60 11.43
CA LEU A 34 -11.72 9.80 12.39
C LEU A 34 -11.87 10.33 13.83
N ASP A 35 -12.00 11.65 14.02
CA ASP A 35 -12.25 12.26 15.33
C ASP A 35 -13.67 12.04 15.86
N GLY A 36 -14.57 11.45 15.07
CA GLY A 36 -15.97 11.34 15.43
C GLY A 36 -16.70 12.70 15.56
N SER A 37 -16.04 13.80 15.16
CA SER A 37 -16.55 15.17 15.30
C SER A 37 -17.65 15.52 14.29
N VAL A 38 -17.83 14.69 13.26
CA VAL A 38 -18.98 14.81 12.35
C VAL A 38 -20.17 14.11 13.02
N ALA A 39 -20.89 14.83 13.85
CA ALA A 39 -22.16 14.51 14.49
C ALA A 39 -22.35 12.99 14.70
N SER A 40 -21.91 12.47 15.85
CA SER A 40 -22.09 11.07 16.24
C SER A 40 -21.88 10.11 15.07
N THR A 41 -20.63 9.90 14.68
CA THR A 41 -20.30 8.72 13.89
C THR A 41 -20.71 7.53 14.75
N GLY A 42 -21.88 6.97 14.46
CA GLY A 42 -22.36 5.79 15.17
C GLY A 42 -21.33 4.67 15.02
N ASP A 43 -21.37 3.67 15.90
CA ASP A 43 -20.52 2.47 15.89
C ASP A 43 -20.64 1.64 14.58
N ASN A 44 -21.22 2.24 13.54
CA ASN A 44 -21.51 1.60 12.26
C ASN A 44 -20.54 1.96 11.13
N LEU A 45 -19.52 2.78 11.38
CA LEU A 45 -18.55 3.22 10.36
C LEU A 45 -17.12 2.77 10.71
N LEU A 46 -16.47 2.08 9.77
CA LEU A 46 -15.07 1.70 9.83
C LEU A 46 -14.30 2.33 8.68
N VAL A 47 -13.12 2.87 8.96
CA VAL A 47 -12.27 3.50 7.96
C VAL A 47 -11.02 2.65 7.73
N TYR A 48 -10.80 2.26 6.48
CA TYR A 48 -9.55 1.66 6.00
C TYR A 48 -8.82 2.64 5.09
N ALA A 49 -7.52 2.76 5.28
CA ALA A 49 -6.69 3.57 4.40
C ALA A 49 -5.45 2.79 3.98
N THR A 50 -5.04 2.93 2.72
CA THR A 50 -3.72 2.49 2.24
C THR A 50 -2.86 3.69 1.97
N SER A 51 -1.55 3.56 2.15
CA SER A 51 -0.58 4.58 1.80
C SER A 51 0.75 3.96 1.41
N ASN A 52 1.36 4.52 0.37
CA ASN A 52 2.70 4.14 -0.09
C ASN A 52 3.80 4.91 0.65
N ARG A 53 3.46 5.87 1.52
CA ARG A 53 4.43 6.71 2.20
C ARG A 53 4.76 6.15 3.58
N ARG A 54 6.05 5.91 3.82
CA ARG A 54 6.58 5.53 5.13
C ARG A 54 6.33 6.59 6.20
N HIS A 55 6.11 7.84 5.79
CA HIS A 55 5.91 8.99 6.69
C HIS A 55 4.56 9.04 7.43
N LEU A 56 3.66 8.08 7.21
CA LEU A 56 2.52 7.84 8.10
C LEU A 56 2.90 7.01 9.33
N MET A 57 4.09 6.37 9.32
CA MET A 57 4.61 5.72 10.51
C MET A 57 5.37 6.76 11.37
N PRO A 58 5.30 6.68 12.70
CA PRO A 58 6.18 7.43 13.57
C PRO A 58 7.63 6.89 13.39
N GLU A 59 8.30 7.32 12.33
CA GLU A 59 9.76 7.21 12.27
C GLU A 59 10.28 8.08 13.39
N LYS A 60 11.25 7.53 14.15
CA LYS A 60 11.84 8.24 15.29
C LYS A 60 12.16 9.68 14.88
N MET A 61 11.60 10.61 15.60
CA MET A 61 11.62 12.05 15.35
C MET A 61 13.02 12.62 15.03
N GLN A 62 14.10 11.88 15.35
CA GLN A 62 15.49 12.28 15.16
C GLN A 62 15.99 12.18 13.70
N ASP A 63 15.45 11.27 12.88
CA ASP A 63 15.91 11.11 11.50
C ASP A 63 15.28 12.15 10.55
N ASN A 64 14.10 12.69 10.91
CA ASN A 64 13.42 13.72 10.13
C ASN A 64 13.92 15.15 10.41
N LEU A 65 14.45 15.40 11.60
CA LEU A 65 15.05 16.70 11.94
C LEU A 65 16.42 16.92 11.28
N ALA A 66 17.13 15.85 10.96
CA ALA A 66 18.45 15.93 10.32
C ALA A 66 18.40 16.25 8.82
N SER A 67 17.27 16.03 8.15
CA SER A 67 17.10 16.27 6.70
C SER A 67 16.35 17.56 6.34
N SER A 68 15.92 18.36 7.31
CA SER A 68 15.13 19.58 7.07
C SER A 68 15.87 20.88 7.43
N MET A 69 17.18 20.87 7.50
CA MET A 69 17.98 22.09 7.56
C MET A 69 18.35 22.54 6.15
N ASP A 70 17.39 23.12 5.43
CA ASP A 70 17.68 23.96 4.27
C ASP A 70 17.97 25.39 4.73
N GLU A 71 18.97 26.01 4.11
CA GLU A 71 19.63 27.25 4.52
C GLU A 71 18.76 28.53 4.46
N ASP A 72 17.48 28.44 4.10
CA ASP A 72 16.63 29.64 3.84
C ASP A 72 15.52 29.91 4.89
N GLY A 73 15.51 29.26 6.03
CA GLY A 73 14.82 29.77 7.23
C GLY A 73 13.29 29.92 7.17
N GLU A 74 12.56 29.33 6.22
CA GLU A 74 11.10 29.38 6.19
C GLU A 74 10.46 28.16 6.91
N LEU A 75 9.70 28.47 7.96
CA LEU A 75 9.14 27.58 8.99
C LEU A 75 7.87 26.79 8.58
N HIS A 76 7.71 26.38 7.33
CA HIS A 76 6.52 25.64 6.90
C HIS A 76 6.57 24.09 6.98
N PRO A 77 7.71 23.41 7.15
CA PRO A 77 7.76 21.95 7.25
C PRO A 77 7.18 21.38 8.55
N ALA A 78 7.31 22.08 9.67
CA ALA A 78 6.96 21.55 10.99
C ALA A 78 5.45 21.38 11.20
N GLU A 79 4.63 22.36 10.82
CA GLU A 79 3.16 22.28 10.94
C GLU A 79 2.58 21.14 10.10
N THR A 80 3.08 20.96 8.86
CA THR A 80 2.64 19.89 7.97
C THR A 80 3.00 18.50 8.51
N ILE A 81 4.13 18.37 9.19
CA ILE A 81 4.58 17.11 9.81
C ILE A 81 3.74 16.78 11.04
N GLU A 82 3.49 17.77 11.91
CA GLU A 82 2.64 17.59 13.09
C GLU A 82 1.20 17.23 12.72
N GLU A 83 0.64 17.87 11.70
CA GLU A 83 -0.70 17.51 11.20
C GLU A 83 -0.75 16.10 10.66
N LYS A 84 0.28 15.64 9.93
CA LYS A 84 0.41 14.28 9.40
C LYS A 84 0.51 13.24 10.51
N MET A 85 1.30 13.50 11.54
CA MET A 85 1.40 12.65 12.73
C MET A 85 0.06 12.57 13.45
N SER A 86 -0.60 13.69 13.63
CA SER A 86 -1.93 13.79 14.26
C SER A 86 -3.01 12.96 13.56
N LEU A 87 -2.95 12.80 12.22
CA LEU A 87 -3.90 11.93 11.50
C LEU A 87 -3.55 10.47 11.69
N SER A 88 -2.26 10.13 11.63
CA SER A 88 -1.83 8.75 11.75
C SER A 88 -2.17 8.15 13.11
N GLU A 89 -2.04 8.91 14.18
CA GLU A 89 -2.36 8.49 15.55
C GLU A 89 -3.85 8.13 15.77
N ARG A 90 -4.73 8.58 14.86
CA ARG A 90 -6.16 8.25 14.91
C ARG A 90 -6.53 6.88 14.37
N PHE A 91 -5.62 6.22 13.66
CA PHE A 91 -5.82 4.84 13.24
C PHE A 91 -5.43 3.90 14.38
N GLY A 92 -6.39 3.10 14.83
CA GLY A 92 -6.18 2.15 15.93
C GLY A 92 -5.38 0.90 15.56
N LEU A 93 -5.22 0.61 14.25
CA LEU A 93 -4.48 -0.54 13.75
C LEU A 93 -3.61 -0.14 12.56
N TRP A 94 -2.35 -0.59 12.60
CA TRP A 94 -1.37 -0.37 11.54
C TRP A 94 -0.84 -1.70 11.02
N LEU A 95 -0.89 -1.87 9.70
CA LEU A 95 -0.34 -3.03 9.03
C LEU A 95 0.71 -2.58 8.02
N SER A 96 1.94 -3.05 8.20
CA SER A 96 3.06 -2.74 7.30
C SER A 96 3.32 -3.89 6.35
N PHE A 97 3.39 -3.58 5.06
CA PHE A 97 3.73 -4.53 4.00
C PHE A 97 5.12 -4.21 3.48
N TYR A 98 6.09 -5.03 3.85
CA TYR A 98 7.47 -4.90 3.41
C TYR A 98 7.71 -5.60 2.06
N PRO A 99 8.72 -5.18 1.28
CA PRO A 99 9.18 -5.94 0.13
C PRO A 99 9.51 -7.37 0.54
N PHE A 100 9.15 -8.34 -0.31
CA PHE A 100 9.43 -9.74 -0.04
C PHE A 100 10.93 -10.03 -0.07
N SER A 101 11.39 -10.93 0.79
CA SER A 101 12.65 -11.62 0.60
C SER A 101 12.62 -12.42 -0.71
N GLN A 102 13.78 -12.83 -1.20
CA GLN A 102 13.83 -13.66 -2.42
C GLN A 102 13.01 -14.95 -2.27
N LYS A 103 13.07 -15.59 -1.09
CA LYS A 103 12.33 -16.83 -0.81
C LYS A 103 10.82 -16.60 -0.83
N GLU A 104 10.35 -15.55 -0.19
CA GLU A 104 8.91 -15.21 -0.17
C GLU A 104 8.41 -14.85 -1.56
N TYR A 105 9.17 -14.05 -2.32
CA TYR A 105 8.83 -13.70 -3.69
C TYR A 105 8.66 -14.95 -4.57
N LEU A 106 9.62 -15.88 -4.52
CA LEU A 106 9.56 -17.13 -5.29
C LEU A 106 8.36 -17.99 -4.87
N ALA A 107 8.07 -18.09 -3.57
CA ALA A 107 6.92 -18.86 -3.08
C ALA A 107 5.59 -18.27 -3.58
N VAL A 108 5.45 -16.94 -3.59
CA VAL A 108 4.25 -16.27 -4.09
C VAL A 108 4.14 -16.41 -5.61
N ALA A 109 5.26 -16.24 -6.34
CA ALA A 109 5.29 -16.42 -7.79
C ALA A 109 4.95 -17.86 -8.21
N GLU A 110 5.46 -18.86 -7.48
CA GLU A 110 5.14 -20.26 -7.70
C GLU A 110 3.65 -20.56 -7.51
N GLY A 111 3.07 -20.04 -6.42
CA GLY A 111 1.63 -20.19 -6.17
C GLY A 111 0.78 -19.64 -7.31
N TRP A 112 1.10 -18.45 -7.80
CA TRP A 112 0.41 -17.85 -8.95
C TRP A 112 0.67 -18.58 -10.27
N THR A 113 1.91 -19.06 -10.51
CA THR A 113 2.23 -19.84 -11.71
C THR A 113 1.37 -21.11 -11.77
N LYS A 114 1.28 -21.85 -10.67
CA LYS A 114 0.39 -23.02 -10.57
C LYS A 114 -1.08 -22.67 -10.75
N HIS A 115 -1.53 -21.56 -10.17
CA HIS A 115 -2.90 -21.08 -10.33
C HIS A 115 -3.26 -20.81 -11.80
N PHE A 116 -2.32 -20.30 -12.59
CA PHE A 116 -2.51 -20.06 -14.02
C PHE A 116 -2.22 -21.28 -14.90
N GLY A 117 -1.94 -22.44 -14.32
CA GLY A 117 -1.65 -23.67 -15.06
C GLY A 117 -0.27 -23.69 -15.69
N GLY A 118 0.65 -22.79 -15.33
CA GLY A 118 2.02 -22.79 -15.81
C GLY A 118 2.88 -23.83 -15.11
N GLU A 119 3.82 -24.42 -15.86
CA GLU A 119 4.77 -25.40 -15.35
C GLU A 119 5.98 -24.73 -14.69
N ILE A 120 6.51 -25.38 -13.64
CA ILE A 120 7.74 -24.97 -12.96
C ILE A 120 8.91 -25.74 -13.57
N SER A 121 9.57 -25.15 -14.57
CA SER A 121 10.74 -25.72 -15.22
C SER A 121 12.05 -25.30 -14.52
N ASP A 122 13.18 -25.90 -14.91
CA ASP A 122 14.50 -25.58 -14.36
C ASP A 122 14.87 -24.09 -14.53
N ARG A 123 14.42 -23.45 -15.59
CA ARG A 123 14.67 -22.02 -15.86
C ARG A 123 13.71 -21.07 -15.13
N TRP A 124 12.58 -21.57 -14.60
CA TRP A 124 11.52 -20.75 -14.01
C TRP A 124 12.03 -19.83 -12.90
N GLN A 125 12.81 -20.37 -11.98
CA GLN A 125 13.33 -19.60 -10.83
C GLN A 125 14.26 -18.46 -11.29
N THR A 126 15.12 -18.73 -12.25
CA THR A 126 16.05 -17.73 -12.80
C THR A 126 15.28 -16.61 -13.48
N GLU A 127 14.29 -16.94 -14.31
CA GLU A 127 13.46 -15.96 -15.01
C GLU A 127 12.59 -15.16 -14.04
N ALA A 128 12.05 -15.79 -12.99
CA ALA A 128 11.29 -15.08 -11.94
C ALA A 128 12.16 -14.01 -11.26
N LEU A 129 13.39 -14.34 -10.93
CA LEU A 129 14.31 -13.38 -10.30
C LEU A 129 14.77 -12.28 -11.25
N GLN A 130 15.03 -12.61 -12.52
CA GLN A 130 15.35 -11.61 -13.53
C GLN A 130 14.20 -10.64 -13.76
N PHE A 131 12.97 -11.14 -13.81
CA PHE A 131 11.77 -10.30 -13.94
C PHE A 131 11.63 -9.35 -12.76
N ALA A 132 11.82 -9.84 -11.53
CA ALA A 132 11.80 -8.99 -10.34
C ALA A 132 12.89 -7.91 -10.36
N LEU A 133 14.09 -8.26 -10.84
CA LEU A 133 15.20 -7.32 -10.97
C LEU A 133 14.88 -6.22 -11.99
N GLN A 134 14.33 -6.57 -13.15
CA GLN A 134 13.91 -5.61 -14.19
C GLN A 134 12.83 -4.66 -13.69
N ARG A 135 11.92 -5.14 -12.82
CA ARG A 135 10.86 -4.32 -12.21
C ARG A 135 11.34 -3.54 -10.99
N GLY A 136 12.57 -3.73 -10.52
CA GLY A 136 13.15 -3.07 -9.35
C GLY A 136 12.45 -3.42 -8.04
N SER A 137 11.63 -4.47 -7.99
CA SER A 137 10.84 -4.81 -6.82
C SER A 137 10.52 -6.30 -6.72
N ARG A 138 10.51 -6.81 -5.48
CA ARG A 138 9.99 -8.13 -5.12
C ARG A 138 8.68 -7.95 -4.34
N SER A 139 7.59 -7.74 -5.06
CA SER A 139 6.26 -7.54 -4.49
C SER A 139 5.28 -8.60 -4.98
N GLY A 140 4.13 -8.73 -4.30
CA GLY A 140 3.05 -9.62 -4.75
C GLY A 140 2.53 -9.27 -6.13
N ARG A 141 2.48 -7.98 -6.49
CA ARG A 141 2.09 -7.51 -7.83
C ARG A 141 3.08 -8.00 -8.89
N VAL A 142 4.38 -7.89 -8.63
CA VAL A 142 5.43 -8.34 -9.56
C VAL A 142 5.41 -9.86 -9.72
N ALA A 143 5.22 -10.60 -8.62
CA ALA A 143 5.08 -12.06 -8.65
C ALA A 143 3.86 -12.51 -9.48
N TYR A 144 2.73 -11.85 -9.32
CA TYR A 144 1.51 -12.10 -10.10
C TYR A 144 1.73 -11.81 -11.60
N GLN A 145 2.35 -10.67 -11.93
CA GLN A 145 2.63 -10.31 -13.31
C GLN A 145 3.59 -11.30 -14.00
N PHE A 146 4.64 -11.70 -13.28
CA PHE A 146 5.56 -12.74 -13.78
C PHE A 146 4.82 -14.05 -14.07
N ALA A 147 4.03 -14.53 -13.10
CA ALA A 147 3.34 -15.80 -13.23
C ALA A 147 2.36 -15.84 -14.42
N ARG A 148 1.67 -14.74 -14.67
CA ARG A 148 0.78 -14.61 -15.84
C ARG A 148 1.56 -14.63 -17.16
N ASP A 149 2.64 -13.87 -17.23
CA ASP A 149 3.51 -13.82 -18.41
C ASP A 149 4.12 -15.19 -18.69
N TRP A 150 4.65 -15.85 -17.65
CA TRP A 150 5.23 -17.17 -17.74
C TRP A 150 4.23 -18.22 -18.23
N ALA A 151 3.06 -18.31 -17.61
CA ALA A 151 2.02 -19.26 -18.01
C ALA A 151 1.57 -19.02 -19.46
N GLY A 152 1.38 -17.76 -19.86
CA GLY A 152 1.03 -17.44 -21.25
C GLY A 152 2.09 -17.87 -22.27
N ARG A 153 3.37 -17.65 -21.99
CA ARG A 153 4.47 -18.05 -22.89
C ARG A 153 4.59 -19.57 -23.00
N THR A 154 4.51 -20.29 -21.89
CA THR A 154 4.65 -21.76 -21.89
C THR A 154 3.46 -22.44 -22.54
N HIS A 155 2.25 -21.92 -22.46
CA HIS A 155 1.10 -22.44 -23.21
C HIS A 155 1.27 -22.26 -24.71
N LEU A 156 1.76 -21.11 -25.18
CA LEU A 156 2.01 -20.86 -26.59
C LEU A 156 3.13 -21.76 -27.15
N GLU A 157 4.20 -21.99 -26.38
CA GLU A 157 5.28 -22.91 -26.74
C GLU A 157 4.72 -24.35 -26.94
N ALA A 158 3.87 -24.81 -26.02
CA ALA A 158 3.27 -26.15 -26.10
C ALA A 158 2.28 -26.32 -27.27
N GLU A 159 1.62 -25.26 -27.72
CA GLU A 159 0.72 -25.28 -28.89
C GLU A 159 1.50 -25.32 -30.21
N HIS A 160 2.73 -24.79 -30.24
CA HIS A 160 3.57 -24.79 -31.48
C HIS A 160 4.34 -26.07 -31.67
N ASP A 161 4.55 -26.87 -30.63
CA ASP A 161 5.25 -28.15 -30.66
C ASP A 161 4.33 -29.36 -31.00
N ASN A 162 3.02 -29.14 -31.16
CA ASN A 162 2.02 -30.12 -31.59
C ASN A 162 1.58 -29.88 -33.03
#